data_4f312b3aed4412bca08e907111bdb371
#
_entry.id   4f312b3aed4412bca08e907111bdb371
#
_cell.length_a   1.000
_cell.length_b   1.000
_cell.length_c   1.000
_cell.angle_alpha   90.00
_cell.angle_beta   90.00
_cell.angle_gamma   90.00
#
_symmetry.space_group_name_H-M   'P 1'
#
loop_
_entity.id
_entity.type
_entity.pdbx_description
1 polymer ?
#
loop_
_entity_poly.entity_id
_entity_poly.type
_entity_poly.pdbx_seq_one_letter_code
_entity_poly.pdbx_strand_id
1 'polypeptide(L)'
;MRRFPMLCVLALMPLLVILGLPAPSQAQETTGSTDFRGRVGYSAEDLAQALFPQETSAPRTRGIGPPPTRPSMPAPRPAVTLNVLFGSNSDAIPPTSYAEIDKLGTLLSWPQYTDYRVQLEGHTDSQGSARKNQALSEKRVQNIKAYLVQHFHLAPERILAVGYGSAKPIASNDTPDGRGQNRRVEVVNLGRL
;
A
#
# COMPACT_ATOMS: atom_id res chain seq x y z
N MET A 1 -60.52 32.67 46.98
CA MET A 1 -60.71 31.69 45.96
C MET A 1 -60.61 32.37 44.59
N ARG A 2 -59.45 32.41 43.97
CA ARG A 2 -59.27 32.90 42.57
C ARG A 2 -58.42 31.89 41.80
N ARG A 3 -59.07 31.20 40.88
CA ARG A 3 -58.44 30.22 39.95
C ARG A 3 -57.79 30.98 38.79
N PHE A 4 -56.49 30.78 38.58
CA PHE A 4 -55.77 31.21 37.38
C PHE A 4 -55.76 30.08 36.37
N PRO A 5 -56.08 30.31 35.10
CA PRO A 5 -55.95 29.31 34.04
C PRO A 5 -54.48 29.17 33.61
N MET A 6 -54.08 27.93 33.47
CA MET A 6 -52.75 27.49 33.00
C MET A 6 -52.68 27.66 31.49
N LEU A 7 -51.89 28.66 31.01
CA LEU A 7 -51.67 28.89 29.59
C LEU A 7 -50.61 27.90 29.09
N CYS A 8 -51.04 26.95 28.29
CA CYS A 8 -50.19 25.97 27.66
C CYS A 8 -49.50 26.61 26.42
N VAL A 9 -48.23 27.00 26.57
CA VAL A 9 -47.46 27.51 25.46
C VAL A 9 -46.85 26.32 24.68
N LEU A 10 -47.45 26.00 23.54
CA LEU A 10 -46.93 25.04 22.58
C LEU A 10 -45.68 25.68 21.93
N ALA A 11 -44.48 25.28 22.33
CA ALA A 11 -43.28 25.67 21.68
C ALA A 11 -43.10 24.83 20.41
N LEU A 12 -43.31 25.46 19.26
CA LEU A 12 -43.04 24.91 17.94
C LEU A 12 -41.52 24.88 17.76
N MET A 13 -40.88 23.71 17.91
CA MET A 13 -39.49 23.52 17.53
C MET A 13 -39.39 23.43 16.01
N PRO A 14 -38.54 24.25 15.35
CA PRO A 14 -38.25 24.03 13.93
C PRO A 14 -37.39 22.79 13.78
N LEU A 15 -37.89 21.85 12.98
CA LEU A 15 -37.18 20.66 12.52
C LEU A 15 -36.00 21.11 11.63
N LEU A 16 -34.80 21.19 12.21
CA LEU A 16 -33.57 21.45 11.47
C LEU A 16 -33.23 20.22 10.65
N VAL A 17 -33.64 20.23 9.37
CA VAL A 17 -33.20 19.24 8.37
C VAL A 17 -31.72 19.50 8.13
N ILE A 18 -30.86 18.73 8.83
CA ILE A 18 -29.43 18.67 8.52
C ILE A 18 -29.32 17.89 7.20
N LEU A 19 -29.24 18.63 6.08
CA LEU A 19 -28.79 18.07 4.81
C LEU A 19 -27.39 17.49 5.06
N GLY A 20 -27.31 16.16 5.16
CA GLY A 20 -26.04 15.46 5.24
C GLY A 20 -25.19 15.77 4.01
N LEU A 21 -24.18 16.61 4.18
CA LEU A 21 -23.10 16.72 3.20
C LEU A 21 -22.47 15.34 3.09
N PRO A 22 -22.27 14.80 1.88
CA PRO A 22 -21.50 13.57 1.73
C PRO A 22 -20.11 13.80 2.33
N ALA A 23 -19.70 12.91 3.24
CA ALA A 23 -18.34 12.90 3.76
C ALA A 23 -17.37 12.93 2.57
N PRO A 24 -16.26 13.70 2.66
CA PRO A 24 -15.27 13.69 1.59
C PRO A 24 -14.81 12.24 1.42
N SER A 25 -15.09 11.68 0.24
CA SER A 25 -14.51 10.44 -0.23
C SER A 25 -13.01 10.61 -0.06
N GLN A 26 -12.43 9.85 0.87
CA GLN A 26 -10.97 9.79 0.98
C GLN A 26 -10.47 9.34 -0.39
N ALA A 27 -9.82 10.25 -1.08
CA ALA A 27 -9.15 9.94 -2.33
C ALA A 27 -8.17 8.81 -2.00
N GLN A 28 -8.49 7.60 -2.47
CA GLN A 28 -7.56 6.50 -2.50
C GLN A 28 -6.38 6.99 -3.33
N GLU A 29 -5.26 7.22 -2.68
CA GLU A 29 -4.00 7.34 -3.39
C GLU A 29 -3.82 6.02 -4.14
N THR A 30 -4.20 6.02 -5.41
CA THR A 30 -3.92 4.93 -6.33
C THR A 30 -2.41 4.93 -6.53
N THR A 31 -1.72 4.26 -5.62
CA THR A 31 -0.36 3.80 -5.87
C THR A 31 -0.47 2.97 -7.14
N GLY A 32 0.23 3.34 -8.20
CA GLY A 32 0.26 2.59 -9.45
C GLY A 32 0.98 1.24 -9.27
N SER A 33 0.50 0.45 -8.30
CA SER A 33 1.07 -0.85 -7.95
C SER A 33 0.56 -1.90 -8.92
N THR A 34 1.47 -2.63 -9.56
CA THR A 34 1.13 -3.80 -10.36
C THR A 34 0.89 -4.99 -9.43
N ASP A 35 -0.32 -5.54 -9.48
CA ASP A 35 -0.72 -6.67 -8.65
C ASP A 35 -0.34 -8.01 -9.30
N PHE A 36 0.57 -8.74 -8.66
CA PHE A 36 0.98 -10.09 -9.07
C PHE A 36 0.29 -11.20 -8.27
N ARG A 37 -0.57 -10.87 -7.30
CA ARG A 37 -1.33 -11.88 -6.54
C ARG A 37 -2.28 -12.63 -7.48
N GLY A 38 -2.24 -13.94 -7.43
CA GLY A 38 -3.04 -14.80 -8.30
C GLY A 38 -2.52 -14.95 -9.73
N ARG A 39 -1.46 -14.28 -10.12
CA ARG A 39 -0.76 -14.57 -11.38
C ARG A 39 0.13 -15.80 -11.19
N VAL A 40 -0.14 -16.85 -11.96
CA VAL A 40 0.69 -18.05 -12.01
C VAL A 40 1.72 -17.87 -13.13
N GLY A 41 3.00 -18.13 -12.83
CA GLY A 41 4.03 -18.24 -13.86
C GLY A 41 4.69 -16.91 -14.29
N TYR A 42 4.54 -15.81 -13.55
CA TYR A 42 5.34 -14.61 -13.82
C TYR A 42 6.81 -14.80 -13.42
N SER A 43 7.71 -14.13 -14.13
CA SER A 43 9.15 -14.25 -13.97
C SER A 43 9.76 -13.06 -13.21
N ALA A 44 11.08 -13.12 -12.94
CA ALA A 44 11.83 -11.98 -12.43
C ALA A 44 11.87 -10.82 -13.46
N GLU A 45 11.80 -11.11 -14.74
CA GLU A 45 11.73 -10.12 -15.83
C GLU A 45 10.41 -9.34 -15.79
N ASP A 46 9.29 -10.01 -15.53
CA ASP A 46 7.99 -9.36 -15.38
C ASP A 46 7.98 -8.41 -14.17
N LEU A 47 8.59 -8.84 -13.05
CA LEU A 47 8.80 -7.98 -11.88
C LEU A 47 9.70 -6.80 -12.21
N ALA A 48 10.77 -7.02 -12.99
CA ALA A 48 11.69 -5.97 -13.42
C ALA A 48 10.97 -4.89 -14.21
N GLN A 49 10.15 -5.29 -15.18
CA GLN A 49 9.41 -4.36 -16.03
C GLN A 49 8.40 -3.51 -15.21
N ALA A 50 7.77 -4.12 -14.21
CA ALA A 50 6.80 -3.43 -13.37
C ALA A 50 7.46 -2.52 -12.32
N LEU A 51 8.57 -2.97 -11.71
CA LEU A 51 9.25 -2.26 -10.64
C LEU A 51 10.27 -1.22 -11.15
N PHE A 52 10.88 -1.49 -12.31
CA PHE A 52 11.86 -0.62 -12.95
C PHE A 52 11.46 -0.32 -14.40
N PRO A 53 10.31 0.36 -14.60
CA PRO A 53 9.89 0.69 -15.97
C PRO A 53 11.02 1.46 -16.64
N GLN A 54 11.46 0.97 -17.82
CA GLN A 54 12.40 1.70 -18.65
C GLN A 54 11.76 3.05 -18.97
N GLU A 55 12.41 4.14 -18.62
CA GLU A 55 12.00 5.44 -19.11
C GLU A 55 12.13 5.37 -20.65
N THR A 56 11.05 4.95 -21.32
CA THR A 56 10.93 5.21 -22.74
C THR A 56 11.01 6.73 -22.85
N SER A 57 12.15 7.21 -23.32
CA SER A 57 12.35 8.61 -23.63
C SER A 57 11.30 9.00 -24.67
N ALA A 58 10.14 9.43 -24.19
CA ALA A 58 9.18 10.11 -25.03
C ALA A 58 9.95 11.25 -25.69
N PRO A 59 9.93 11.37 -27.03
CA PRO A 59 10.62 12.44 -27.70
C PRO A 59 10.13 13.75 -27.10
N ARG A 60 11.03 14.50 -26.45
CA ARG A 60 10.74 15.84 -25.98
C ARG A 60 10.46 16.69 -27.21
N THR A 61 9.19 16.71 -27.63
CA THR A 61 8.74 17.73 -28.57
C THR A 61 9.00 19.07 -27.90
N ARG A 62 9.94 19.83 -28.47
CA ARG A 62 10.16 21.24 -28.14
C ARG A 62 8.90 22.01 -28.50
N GLY A 63 7.86 21.88 -27.69
CA GLY A 63 6.72 22.76 -27.69
C GLY A 63 7.08 24.00 -26.91
N ILE A 64 7.18 25.14 -27.55
CA ILE A 64 7.23 26.47 -26.93
C ILE A 64 5.82 26.74 -26.39
N GLY A 65 5.55 26.28 -25.16
CA GLY A 65 4.34 26.59 -24.41
C GLY A 65 4.73 27.25 -23.09
N PRO A 66 3.86 28.11 -22.51
CA PRO A 66 4.14 28.73 -21.22
C PRO A 66 4.34 27.64 -20.16
N PRO A 67 5.24 27.85 -19.17
CA PRO A 67 5.53 26.85 -18.16
C PRO A 67 4.26 26.54 -17.34
N PRO A 68 3.96 25.26 -17.05
CA PRO A 68 2.81 24.90 -16.25
C PRO A 68 2.97 25.44 -14.83
N THR A 69 2.08 26.33 -14.42
CA THR A 69 2.01 26.97 -13.11
C THR A 69 1.38 26.09 -12.03
N ARG A 70 1.35 24.77 -12.20
CA ARG A 70 0.96 23.81 -11.15
C ARG A 70 2.21 23.11 -10.62
N PRO A 71 2.41 23.07 -9.27
CA PRO A 71 3.38 22.14 -8.70
C PRO A 71 2.99 20.74 -9.16
N SER A 72 3.82 20.13 -9.99
CA SER A 72 3.62 18.75 -10.41
C SER A 72 3.74 17.89 -9.16
N MET A 73 2.64 17.21 -8.78
CA MET A 73 2.74 16.14 -7.79
C MET A 73 3.79 15.14 -8.28
N PRO A 74 4.69 14.69 -7.41
CA PRO A 74 5.68 13.69 -7.80
C PRO A 74 4.93 12.46 -8.37
N ALA A 75 5.38 11.97 -9.51
CA ALA A 75 4.77 10.79 -10.12
C ALA A 75 4.76 9.62 -9.12
N PRO A 76 3.67 8.83 -9.06
CA PRO A 76 3.62 7.69 -8.17
C PRO A 76 4.81 6.76 -8.44
N ARG A 77 5.47 6.31 -7.38
CA ARG A 77 6.60 5.40 -7.50
C ARG A 77 6.13 4.05 -8.01
N PRO A 78 6.87 3.41 -8.94
CA PRO A 78 6.54 2.05 -9.35
C PRO A 78 6.52 1.11 -8.16
N ALA A 79 5.48 0.31 -8.06
CA ALA A 79 5.30 -0.65 -7.00
C ALA A 79 4.71 -1.95 -7.51
N VAL A 80 5.02 -3.05 -6.84
CA VAL A 80 4.47 -4.37 -7.15
C VAL A 80 3.95 -5.03 -5.88
N THR A 81 2.83 -5.74 -5.97
CA THR A 81 2.30 -6.53 -4.87
C THR A 81 2.71 -7.99 -5.05
N LEU A 82 3.41 -8.53 -4.05
CA LEU A 82 3.85 -9.92 -4.03
C LEU A 82 2.77 -10.82 -3.42
N ASN A 83 2.71 -12.06 -3.91
CA ASN A 83 1.84 -13.10 -3.36
C ASN A 83 2.48 -13.79 -2.16
N VAL A 84 2.62 -13.09 -1.03
CA VAL A 84 3.16 -13.65 0.22
C VAL A 84 2.02 -13.87 1.20
N LEU A 85 1.58 -15.12 1.33
CA LEU A 85 0.41 -15.52 2.14
C LEU A 85 0.82 -15.91 3.55
N PHE A 86 1.07 -14.96 4.42
CA PHE A 86 1.35 -15.25 5.83
C PHE A 86 0.17 -15.94 6.54
N GLY A 87 0.49 -16.85 7.44
CA GLY A 87 -0.48 -17.44 8.36
C GLY A 87 -1.14 -16.40 9.26
N SER A 88 -2.31 -16.74 9.80
CA SER A 88 -3.00 -15.88 10.74
C SER A 88 -2.11 -15.64 11.98
N ASN A 89 -1.94 -14.40 12.37
CA ASN A 89 -1.10 -13.98 13.51
C ASN A 89 0.38 -14.45 13.45
N SER A 90 0.85 -14.89 12.27
CA SER A 90 2.22 -15.37 12.05
C SER A 90 3.04 -14.35 11.27
N ASP A 91 4.29 -14.20 11.65
CA ASP A 91 5.32 -13.44 10.96
C ASP A 91 6.33 -14.35 10.20
N ALA A 92 6.19 -15.67 10.38
CA ALA A 92 7.01 -16.65 9.65
C ALA A 92 6.66 -16.67 8.16
N ILE A 93 7.69 -16.64 7.30
CA ILE A 93 7.51 -16.77 5.86
C ILE A 93 6.99 -18.19 5.56
N PRO A 94 5.82 -18.33 4.90
CA PRO A 94 5.31 -19.65 4.54
C PRO A 94 6.21 -20.31 3.50
N PRO A 95 6.40 -21.65 3.54
CA PRO A 95 7.21 -22.35 2.55
C PRO A 95 6.80 -22.08 1.10
N THR A 96 5.51 -21.91 0.85
CA THR A 96 4.96 -21.62 -0.48
C THR A 96 5.29 -20.20 -1.00
N SER A 97 5.75 -19.30 -0.13
CA SER A 97 6.04 -17.91 -0.51
C SER A 97 7.51 -17.68 -0.83
N TYR A 98 8.40 -18.62 -0.54
CA TYR A 98 9.83 -18.44 -0.83
C TYR A 98 10.07 -18.24 -2.32
N ALA A 99 9.40 -19.00 -3.19
CA ALA A 99 9.54 -18.85 -4.63
C ALA A 99 9.24 -17.44 -5.14
N GLU A 100 8.29 -16.75 -4.51
CA GLU A 100 7.96 -15.36 -4.85
C GLU A 100 9.02 -14.38 -4.37
N ILE A 101 9.54 -14.60 -3.17
CA ILE A 101 10.61 -13.77 -2.58
C ILE A 101 11.92 -14.00 -3.35
N ASP A 102 12.18 -15.21 -3.81
CA ASP A 102 13.37 -15.56 -4.61
C ASP A 102 13.39 -14.85 -5.96
N LYS A 103 12.23 -14.66 -6.60
CA LYS A 103 12.14 -13.85 -7.83
C LYS A 103 12.59 -12.40 -7.58
N LEU A 104 12.16 -11.82 -6.45
CA LEU A 104 12.59 -10.48 -6.06
C LEU A 104 14.08 -10.44 -5.75
N GLY A 105 14.59 -11.43 -5.00
CA GLY A 105 16.02 -11.55 -4.69
C GLY A 105 16.88 -11.67 -5.93
N THR A 106 16.47 -12.53 -6.87
CA THR A 106 17.12 -12.71 -8.17
C THR A 106 17.15 -11.39 -8.95
N LEU A 107 16.01 -10.71 -9.06
CA LEU A 107 15.89 -9.42 -9.73
C LEU A 107 16.84 -8.37 -9.14
N LEU A 108 16.85 -8.22 -7.81
CA LEU A 108 17.68 -7.23 -7.12
C LEU A 108 19.19 -7.55 -7.16
N SER A 109 19.54 -8.79 -7.53
CA SER A 109 20.93 -9.24 -7.70
C SER A 109 21.46 -8.97 -9.12
N TRP A 110 20.62 -8.59 -10.08
CA TRP A 110 21.08 -8.29 -11.43
C TRP A 110 21.98 -7.04 -11.45
N PRO A 111 23.07 -7.04 -12.26
CA PRO A 111 24.06 -5.94 -12.27
C PRO A 111 23.45 -4.56 -12.52
N GLN A 112 22.41 -4.47 -13.36
CA GLN A 112 21.76 -3.20 -13.70
C GLN A 112 20.91 -2.62 -12.55
N TYR A 113 20.60 -3.39 -11.49
CA TYR A 113 19.78 -2.96 -10.37
C TYR A 113 20.53 -2.87 -9.05
N THR A 114 21.84 -3.06 -9.03
CA THR A 114 22.67 -3.03 -7.80
C THR A 114 22.61 -1.68 -7.07
N ASP A 115 22.39 -0.58 -7.80
CA ASP A 115 22.32 0.76 -7.25
C ASP A 115 20.91 1.18 -6.81
N TYR A 116 19.90 0.33 -7.02
CA TYR A 116 18.54 0.67 -6.65
C TYR A 116 18.20 0.27 -5.23
N ARG A 117 17.35 1.09 -4.62
CA ARG A 117 16.71 0.79 -3.34
C ARG A 117 15.25 0.46 -3.52
N VAL A 118 14.78 -0.45 -2.69
CA VAL A 118 13.37 -0.80 -2.60
C VAL A 118 12.87 -0.70 -1.17
N GLN A 119 11.57 -0.46 -1.02
CA GLN A 119 10.88 -0.50 0.26
C GLN A 119 9.90 -1.68 0.26
N LEU A 120 10.00 -2.53 1.25
CA LEU A 120 9.02 -3.57 1.54
C LEU A 120 7.96 -2.99 2.45
N GLU A 121 6.72 -2.99 2.02
CA GLU A 121 5.58 -2.48 2.77
C GLU A 121 4.66 -3.63 3.19
N GLY A 122 4.51 -3.82 4.50
CA GLY A 122 3.65 -4.87 5.05
C GLY A 122 2.29 -4.33 5.45
N HIS A 123 1.24 -5.01 5.03
CA HIS A 123 -0.14 -4.64 5.33
C HIS A 123 -0.92 -5.79 5.96
N THR A 124 -1.92 -5.44 6.75
CA THR A 124 -2.88 -6.37 7.34
C THR A 124 -4.31 -5.94 6.99
N ASP A 125 -5.26 -6.80 7.26
CA ASP A 125 -6.65 -6.40 7.35
C ASP A 125 -6.92 -5.65 8.67
N SER A 126 -8.16 -5.21 8.88
CA SER A 126 -8.57 -4.47 10.08
C SER A 126 -8.88 -5.35 11.29
N GLN A 127 -8.71 -6.67 11.22
CA GLN A 127 -8.98 -7.55 12.35
C GLN A 127 -7.92 -7.40 13.45
N GLY A 128 -8.37 -7.21 14.68
CA GLY A 128 -7.49 -6.99 15.82
C GLY A 128 -7.21 -5.52 16.10
N SER A 129 -6.26 -5.25 17.00
CA SER A 129 -5.90 -3.87 17.33
C SER A 129 -4.88 -3.30 16.31
N ALA A 130 -4.99 -2.01 16.00
CA ALA A 130 -4.07 -1.33 15.10
C ALA A 130 -2.60 -1.49 15.53
N ARG A 131 -2.32 -1.42 16.85
CA ARG A 131 -0.97 -1.59 17.39
C ARG A 131 -0.40 -3.00 17.13
N LYS A 132 -1.23 -4.05 17.28
CA LYS A 132 -0.80 -5.43 17.00
C LYS A 132 -0.56 -5.62 15.51
N ASN A 133 -1.45 -5.10 14.66
CA ASN A 133 -1.33 -5.16 13.22
C ASN A 133 -0.08 -4.43 12.71
N GLN A 134 0.21 -3.26 13.28
CA GLN A 134 1.44 -2.53 12.99
C GLN A 134 2.68 -3.37 13.31
N ALA A 135 2.78 -3.90 14.53
CA ALA A 135 3.92 -4.72 14.94
C ALA A 135 4.04 -6.01 14.12
N LEU A 136 2.91 -6.66 13.77
CA LEU A 136 2.91 -7.88 12.97
C LEU A 136 3.39 -7.61 11.54
N SER A 137 2.87 -6.56 10.90
CA SER A 137 3.29 -6.21 9.55
C SER A 137 4.76 -5.81 9.48
N GLU A 138 5.27 -5.09 10.48
CA GLU A 138 6.69 -4.75 10.59
C GLU A 138 7.57 -6.00 10.67
N LYS A 139 7.25 -6.95 11.56
CA LYS A 139 7.99 -8.21 11.69
C LYS A 139 8.00 -9.01 10.39
N ARG A 140 6.87 -9.07 9.68
CA ARG A 140 6.75 -9.78 8.41
C ARG A 140 7.74 -9.26 7.37
N VAL A 141 7.78 -7.94 7.16
CA VAL A 141 8.69 -7.35 6.18
C VAL A 141 10.15 -7.39 6.62
N GLN A 142 10.44 -7.33 7.93
CA GLN A 142 11.77 -7.54 8.47
C GLN A 142 12.26 -8.98 8.21
N ASN A 143 11.41 -9.98 8.35
CA ASN A 143 11.77 -11.37 8.05
C ASN A 143 12.04 -11.57 6.55
N ILE A 144 11.25 -10.95 5.67
CA ILE A 144 11.54 -10.95 4.22
C ILE A 144 12.87 -10.26 3.93
N LYS A 145 13.12 -9.08 4.51
CA LYS A 145 14.41 -8.38 4.37
C LYS A 145 15.58 -9.24 4.82
N ALA A 146 15.46 -9.84 6.01
CA ALA A 146 16.51 -10.72 6.54
C ALA A 146 16.81 -11.88 5.59
N TYR A 147 15.77 -12.52 5.07
CA TYR A 147 15.89 -13.58 4.08
C TYR A 147 16.63 -13.12 2.82
N LEU A 148 16.20 -12.00 2.21
CA LEU A 148 16.84 -11.44 1.01
C LEU A 148 18.32 -11.08 1.23
N VAL A 149 18.63 -10.47 2.36
CA VAL A 149 20.02 -10.12 2.72
C VAL A 149 20.88 -11.38 2.88
N GLN A 150 20.37 -12.41 3.56
CA GLN A 150 21.12 -13.63 3.86
C GLN A 150 21.29 -14.53 2.62
N HIS A 151 20.24 -14.75 1.84
CA HIS A 151 20.26 -15.70 0.72
C HIS A 151 20.78 -15.11 -0.58
N PHE A 152 20.54 -13.82 -0.82
CA PHE A 152 20.96 -13.14 -2.05
C PHE A 152 22.13 -12.18 -1.84
N HIS A 153 22.68 -12.11 -0.63
CA HIS A 153 23.81 -11.25 -0.25
C HIS A 153 23.58 -9.77 -0.61
N LEU A 154 22.31 -9.33 -0.54
CA LEU A 154 21.95 -7.95 -0.84
C LEU A 154 22.40 -7.03 0.30
N ALA A 155 22.90 -5.85 -0.04
CA ALA A 155 23.28 -4.84 0.94
C ALA A 155 22.04 -4.41 1.76
N PRO A 156 22.07 -4.48 3.10
CA PRO A 156 20.90 -4.20 3.95
C PRO A 156 20.31 -2.80 3.78
N GLU A 157 21.13 -1.83 3.41
CA GLU A 157 20.75 -0.43 3.16
C GLU A 157 19.94 -0.25 1.89
N ARG A 158 19.97 -1.22 0.99
CA ARG A 158 19.16 -1.22 -0.25
C ARG A 158 17.70 -1.60 0.00
N ILE A 159 17.40 -2.21 1.15
CA ILE A 159 16.08 -2.72 1.46
C ILE A 159 15.57 -2.02 2.72
N LEU A 160 14.58 -1.13 2.55
CA LEU A 160 13.80 -0.61 3.67
C LEU A 160 12.65 -1.56 3.96
N ALA A 161 12.33 -1.76 5.23
CA ALA A 161 11.19 -2.56 5.66
C ALA A 161 10.29 -1.68 6.52
N VAL A 162 9.02 -1.54 6.14
CA VAL A 162 8.03 -0.69 6.83
C VAL A 162 6.72 -1.46 6.98
N GLY A 163 6.24 -1.61 8.20
CA GLY A 163 4.90 -2.12 8.45
C GLY A 163 3.90 -0.96 8.47
N TYR A 164 2.79 -1.11 7.82
CA TYR A 164 1.67 -0.17 7.88
C TYR A 164 0.45 -0.73 8.63
N GLY A 165 0.50 -2.02 8.99
CA GLY A 165 -0.65 -2.66 9.62
C GLY A 165 -1.91 -2.49 8.75
N SER A 166 -3.01 -2.11 9.37
CA SER A 166 -4.29 -1.86 8.70
C SER A 166 -4.51 -0.40 8.28
N ALA A 167 -3.48 0.46 8.34
CA ALA A 167 -3.63 1.90 8.09
C ALA A 167 -3.84 2.27 6.62
N LYS A 168 -3.41 1.42 5.68
CA LYS A 168 -3.52 1.65 4.23
C LYS A 168 -4.30 0.53 3.53
N PRO A 169 -5.63 0.44 3.70
CA PRO A 169 -6.44 -0.55 3.00
C PRO A 169 -6.57 -0.20 1.51
N ILE A 170 -6.60 -1.22 0.66
CA ILE A 170 -6.88 -1.09 -0.79
C ILE A 170 -8.25 -1.63 -1.17
N ALA A 171 -8.90 -2.34 -0.24
CA ALA A 171 -10.24 -2.89 -0.42
C ALA A 171 -11.04 -2.81 0.89
N SER A 172 -12.36 -3.01 0.81
CA SER A 172 -13.21 -3.02 2.01
C SER A 172 -12.82 -4.14 2.98
N ASN A 173 -12.69 -3.81 4.25
CA ASN A 173 -12.46 -4.79 5.31
C ASN A 173 -13.74 -5.54 5.75
N ASP A 174 -14.91 -5.15 5.25
CA ASP A 174 -16.19 -5.77 5.59
C ASP A 174 -16.34 -7.14 4.95
N THR A 175 -15.76 -7.34 3.76
CA THR A 175 -15.83 -8.60 3.02
C THR A 175 -14.59 -9.47 3.26
N PRO A 176 -14.72 -10.82 3.27
CA PRO A 176 -13.58 -11.71 3.35
C PRO A 176 -12.56 -11.50 2.23
N ASP A 177 -13.02 -11.27 1.00
CA ASP A 177 -12.18 -11.05 -0.18
C ASP A 177 -11.40 -9.74 -0.06
N GLY A 178 -12.06 -8.66 0.36
CA GLY A 178 -11.39 -7.38 0.58
C GLY A 178 -10.34 -7.46 1.70
N ARG A 179 -10.63 -8.16 2.80
CA ARG A 179 -9.61 -8.46 3.82
C ARG A 179 -8.45 -9.26 3.25
N GLY A 180 -8.73 -10.23 2.37
CA GLY A 180 -7.70 -10.97 1.64
C GLY A 180 -6.78 -10.05 0.83
N GLN A 181 -7.36 -9.06 0.15
CA GLN A 181 -6.62 -8.06 -0.61
C GLN A 181 -5.78 -7.15 0.28
N ASN A 182 -6.26 -6.80 1.46
CA ASN A 182 -5.54 -5.95 2.40
C ASN A 182 -4.34 -6.66 3.05
N ARG A 183 -4.37 -7.99 3.21
CA ARG A 183 -3.23 -8.79 3.70
C ARG A 183 -2.21 -9.00 2.57
N ARG A 184 -1.31 -8.05 2.39
CA ARG A 184 -0.35 -8.04 1.29
C ARG A 184 1.01 -7.52 1.69
N VAL A 185 1.99 -7.77 0.83
CA VAL A 185 3.31 -7.14 0.84
C VAL A 185 3.49 -6.41 -0.47
N GLU A 186 3.83 -5.14 -0.40
CA GLU A 186 4.19 -4.33 -1.57
C GLU A 186 5.69 -4.07 -1.59
N VAL A 187 6.24 -4.02 -2.78
CA VAL A 187 7.63 -3.62 -3.03
C VAL A 187 7.58 -2.33 -3.83
N VAL A 188 8.12 -1.27 -3.28
CA VAL A 188 8.14 0.06 -3.89
C VAL A 188 9.54 0.41 -4.32
N ASN A 189 9.72 0.84 -5.56
CA ASN A 189 11.00 1.34 -6.05
C ASN A 189 11.26 2.73 -5.46
N LEU A 190 12.38 2.89 -4.75
CA LEU A 190 12.80 4.17 -4.18
C LEU A 190 13.78 4.94 -5.07
N GLY A 191 14.15 4.38 -6.21
CA GLY A 191 15.16 4.94 -7.10
C GLY A 191 16.57 4.46 -6.77
N ARG A 192 17.55 5.11 -7.36
CA ARG A 192 18.98 4.82 -7.14
C ARG A 192 19.48 5.41 -5.84
N LEU A 193 20.53 4.78 -5.28
CA LEU A 193 21.30 5.29 -4.14
C LEU A 193 21.95 6.63 -4.44
#